data_ffc1e5c04c17db0210cf8eb44a85a84b
#
_entry.id   ffc1e5c04c17db0210cf8eb44a85a84b
#
_cell.length_a   1.000
_cell.length_b   1.000
_cell.length_c   1.000
_cell.angle_alpha   90.00
_cell.angle_beta   90.00
_cell.angle_gamma   90.00
#
_symmetry.space_group_name_H-M   'P 1'
#
loop_
_entity.id
_entity.type
_entity.pdbx_description
1 polymer ?
#
loop_
_entity_poly.entity_id
_entity_poly.type
_entity_poly.pdbx_seq_one_letter_code
_entity_poly.pdbx_strand_id
1 'polypeptide(L)'
;MTVGTLWSVTLDCDDPGGLAAFWADVLGGKIAHTSDNFVGVELPNGLWIGAYRIDGYRRPSWPEGEPPKQFHLDLSVENLDTAEAAAVEAGATKAEHQPEPDRWRVLLDPAGHPFCITAMSA
;
A
#
# COMPACT_ATOMS: atom_id res chain seq x y z
N MET A 1 -15.27 21.31 -13.96
CA MET A 1 -14.21 22.21 -13.46
C MET A 1 -13.17 21.43 -12.68
N THR A 2 -11.91 21.65 -12.99
CA THR A 2 -10.79 21.07 -12.24
C THR A 2 -10.53 21.91 -10.98
N VAL A 3 -10.43 21.27 -9.82
CA VAL A 3 -10.14 21.95 -8.57
C VAL A 3 -8.66 21.84 -8.22
N GLY A 4 -8.03 20.71 -8.50
CA GLY A 4 -6.63 20.48 -8.16
C GLY A 4 -6.09 19.23 -8.80
N THR A 5 -4.86 18.89 -8.44
CA THR A 5 -4.18 17.70 -8.92
C THR A 5 -3.95 16.76 -7.73
N LEU A 6 -4.17 15.47 -7.93
CA LEU A 6 -3.86 14.51 -6.86
C LEU A 6 -2.35 14.50 -6.63
N TRP A 7 -1.94 14.80 -5.41
CA TRP A 7 -0.54 14.89 -5.05
C TRP A 7 -0.10 13.71 -4.19
N SER A 8 -0.89 13.35 -3.21
CA SER A 8 -0.45 12.38 -2.21
C SER A 8 -1.62 11.53 -1.72
N VAL A 9 -1.33 10.26 -1.42
CA VAL A 9 -2.20 9.39 -0.65
C VAL A 9 -1.49 9.11 0.67
N THR A 10 -2.13 9.41 1.79
CA THR A 10 -1.54 9.21 3.11
C THR A 10 -2.24 8.06 3.82
N LEU A 11 -1.44 7.12 4.32
CA LEU A 11 -1.91 5.95 5.03
C LEU A 11 -1.60 6.09 6.52
N ASP A 12 -2.58 5.79 7.35
CA ASP A 12 -2.40 5.79 8.80
C ASP A 12 -1.64 4.56 9.24
N CYS A 13 -0.86 4.66 10.30
CA CYS A 13 -0.05 3.55 10.79
C CYS A 13 0.43 3.79 12.22
N ASP A 14 1.10 2.81 12.78
CA ASP A 14 1.84 2.95 14.03
C ASP A 14 3.34 3.14 13.81
N ASP A 15 3.87 2.66 12.66
CA ASP A 15 5.30 2.74 12.32
C ASP A 15 5.47 3.37 10.95
N PRO A 16 5.54 4.71 10.87
CA PRO A 16 5.65 5.38 9.56
C PRO A 16 6.93 5.06 8.81
N GLY A 17 8.05 4.87 9.50
CA GLY A 17 9.30 4.51 8.84
C GLY A 17 9.22 3.16 8.14
N GLY A 18 8.69 2.15 8.82
CA GLY A 18 8.53 0.81 8.24
C GLY A 18 7.54 0.78 7.10
N LEU A 19 6.42 1.48 7.24
CA LEU A 19 5.42 1.53 6.18
C LEU A 19 5.96 2.25 4.94
N ALA A 20 6.62 3.37 5.13
CA ALA A 20 7.21 4.13 4.02
C ALA A 20 8.30 3.34 3.30
N ALA A 21 9.16 2.63 4.04
CA ALA A 21 10.21 1.80 3.44
C ALA A 21 9.63 0.71 2.55
N PHE A 22 8.54 0.09 3.00
CA PHE A 22 7.83 -0.92 2.21
C PHE A 22 7.33 -0.32 0.88
N TRP A 23 6.61 0.80 0.94
CA TRP A 23 6.03 1.38 -0.28
C TRP A 23 7.10 1.96 -1.21
N ALA A 24 8.20 2.49 -0.65
CA ALA A 24 9.34 2.93 -1.48
C ALA A 24 9.93 1.75 -2.25
N ASP A 25 10.10 0.61 -1.59
CA ASP A 25 10.64 -0.59 -2.23
C ASP A 25 9.68 -1.13 -3.30
N VAL A 26 8.42 -1.29 -2.96
CA VAL A 26 7.41 -1.89 -3.86
C VAL A 26 7.16 -1.04 -5.10
N LEU A 27 7.14 0.29 -4.95
CA LEU A 27 6.78 1.19 -6.04
C LEU A 27 7.97 1.90 -6.67
N GLY A 28 9.20 1.56 -6.26
CA GLY A 28 10.39 2.17 -6.83
C GLY A 28 10.53 3.64 -6.50
N GLY A 29 10.02 4.05 -5.34
CA GLY A 29 10.10 5.42 -4.88
C GLY A 29 11.28 5.67 -3.96
N LYS A 30 11.37 6.89 -3.46
CA LYS A 30 12.41 7.27 -2.50
C LYS A 30 11.78 8.01 -1.33
N ILE A 31 12.35 7.81 -0.15
CA ILE A 31 11.95 8.56 1.03
C ILE A 31 12.49 9.97 0.88
N ALA A 32 11.59 10.95 0.79
CA ALA A 32 11.93 12.33 0.50
C ALA A 32 11.64 13.29 1.66
N HIS A 33 10.91 12.81 2.69
CA HIS A 33 10.63 13.62 3.88
C HIS A 33 10.47 12.69 5.08
N THR A 34 11.07 13.06 6.21
CA THR A 34 10.97 12.30 7.45
C THR A 34 10.78 13.25 8.63
N SER A 35 9.78 12.97 9.44
CA SER A 35 9.58 13.59 10.74
C SER A 35 9.13 12.52 11.73
N ASP A 36 8.91 12.90 12.99
CA ASP A 36 8.53 11.92 14.01
C ASP A 36 7.22 11.21 13.71
N ASN A 37 6.26 11.90 13.10
CA ASN A 37 4.93 11.38 12.87
C ASN A 37 4.62 11.11 11.42
N PHE A 38 5.49 11.48 10.49
CA PHE A 38 5.19 11.39 9.06
C PHE A 38 6.43 11.09 8.26
N VAL A 39 6.31 10.14 7.33
CA VAL A 39 7.35 9.86 6.35
C VAL A 39 6.70 9.88 4.96
N GLY A 40 7.28 10.64 4.05
CA GLY A 40 6.78 10.80 2.68
C GLY A 40 7.67 10.10 1.67
N VAL A 41 7.05 9.35 0.77
CA VAL A 41 7.71 8.64 -0.32
C VAL A 41 7.33 9.32 -1.63
N GLU A 42 8.31 9.76 -2.38
CA GLU A 42 8.09 10.31 -3.71
C GLU A 42 8.21 9.20 -4.76
N LEU A 43 7.16 9.01 -5.55
CA LEU A 43 7.11 7.97 -6.58
C LEU A 43 7.63 8.52 -7.91
N PRO A 44 8.10 7.63 -8.82
CA PRO A 44 8.63 8.08 -10.12
C PRO A 44 7.66 8.92 -10.95
N ASN A 45 6.35 8.70 -10.79
CA ASN A 45 5.33 9.47 -11.52
C ASN A 45 4.97 10.80 -10.87
N GLY A 46 5.64 11.17 -9.77
CA GLY A 46 5.39 12.42 -9.07
C GLY A 46 4.33 12.35 -7.98
N LEU A 47 3.58 11.26 -7.89
CA LEU A 47 2.63 11.03 -6.80
C LEU A 47 3.42 10.68 -5.54
N TRP A 48 2.90 11.06 -4.37
CA TRP A 48 3.49 10.71 -3.09
C TRP A 48 2.65 9.70 -2.35
N ILE A 49 3.29 8.82 -1.59
CA ILE A 49 2.66 8.01 -0.56
C ILE A 49 3.17 8.51 0.78
N GLY A 50 2.26 8.90 1.65
CA GLY A 50 2.60 9.32 3.00
C GLY A 50 2.26 8.23 4.01
N ALA A 51 3.10 8.10 5.03
CA ALA A 51 2.85 7.24 6.19
C ALA A 51 2.73 8.14 7.41
N TYR A 52 1.56 8.18 8.03
CA TYR A 52 1.27 9.08 9.14
C TYR A 52 0.95 8.30 10.40
N ARG A 53 1.72 8.53 11.47
CA ARG A 53 1.52 7.84 12.73
C ARG A 53 0.35 8.46 13.48
N ILE A 54 -0.60 7.62 13.88
CA ILE A 54 -1.69 8.03 14.75
C ILE A 54 -1.67 7.21 16.03
N ASP A 55 -2.02 7.86 17.14
CA ASP A 55 -2.11 7.16 18.41
C ASP A 55 -3.28 6.19 18.38
N GLY A 56 -3.07 5.01 18.94
CA GLY A 56 -4.13 4.00 18.99
C GLY A 56 -4.48 3.40 17.64
N TYR A 57 -3.54 3.42 16.70
CA TYR A 57 -3.78 2.86 15.37
C TYR A 57 -4.30 1.42 15.44
N ARG A 58 -5.35 1.14 14.67
CA ARG A 58 -5.92 -0.21 14.53
C ARG A 58 -5.86 -0.63 13.06
N ARG A 59 -5.33 -1.83 12.83
CA ARG A 59 -5.24 -2.38 11.46
C ARG A 59 -6.64 -2.57 10.88
N PRO A 60 -6.86 -2.21 9.61
CA PRO A 60 -8.14 -2.50 8.97
C PRO A 60 -8.33 -4.00 8.79
N SER A 61 -9.58 -4.42 8.64
CA SER A 61 -9.94 -5.81 8.41
C SER A 61 -10.06 -6.12 6.92
N TRP A 62 -9.91 -7.38 6.59
CA TRP A 62 -10.18 -7.91 5.27
C TRP A 62 -10.64 -9.36 5.38
N PRO A 63 -11.69 -9.79 4.67
CA PRO A 63 -12.57 -8.98 3.79
C PRO A 63 -13.60 -8.15 4.55
N GLU A 64 -13.89 -8.50 5.79
CA GLU A 64 -14.86 -7.82 6.64
C GLU A 64 -14.37 -7.83 8.08
N GLY A 65 -14.97 -7.03 8.93
CA GLY A 65 -14.61 -6.92 10.35
C GLY A 65 -14.47 -5.48 10.79
N GLU A 66 -13.90 -5.29 12.00
CA GLU A 66 -13.73 -3.96 12.60
C GLU A 66 -12.26 -3.70 12.92
N PRO A 67 -11.73 -2.53 12.54
CA PRO A 67 -12.35 -1.52 11.67
C PRO A 67 -12.36 -1.98 10.22
N PRO A 68 -13.36 -1.59 9.43
CA PRO A 68 -13.39 -1.98 8.03
C PRO A 68 -12.36 -1.21 7.22
N LYS A 69 -11.91 -1.83 6.15
CA LYS A 69 -11.12 -1.12 5.14
C LYS A 69 -12.03 -0.07 4.48
N GLN A 70 -11.51 1.13 4.24
CA GLN A 70 -12.27 2.20 3.60
C GLN A 70 -12.04 2.23 2.08
N PHE A 71 -10.82 2.06 1.64
CA PHE A 71 -10.46 1.89 0.23
C PHE A 71 -9.10 1.23 0.17
N HIS A 72 -8.69 0.83 -1.02
CA HIS A 72 -7.42 0.13 -1.21
C HIS A 72 -6.71 0.63 -2.46
N LEU A 73 -5.41 0.35 -2.54
CA LEU A 73 -4.62 0.65 -3.73
C LEU A 73 -4.62 -0.56 -4.64
N ASP A 74 -4.60 -0.32 -5.95
CA ASP A 74 -4.45 -1.36 -6.95
C ASP A 74 -3.16 -1.10 -7.72
N LEU A 75 -2.31 -2.13 -7.80
CA LEU A 75 -1.06 -2.07 -8.54
C LEU A 75 -1.18 -2.89 -9.80
N SER A 76 -0.79 -2.33 -10.92
CA SER A 76 -0.70 -3.06 -12.19
C SER A 76 0.64 -3.78 -12.23
N VAL A 77 0.62 -5.08 -12.47
CA VAL A 77 1.83 -5.91 -12.52
C VAL A 77 1.81 -6.77 -13.78
N GLU A 78 2.97 -7.21 -14.24
CA GLU A 78 3.07 -8.07 -15.41
C GLU A 78 2.75 -9.52 -15.09
N ASN A 79 3.20 -10.01 -13.94
CA ASN A 79 3.04 -11.41 -13.55
C ASN A 79 2.66 -11.47 -12.08
N LEU A 80 1.52 -12.12 -11.78
CA LEU A 80 1.00 -12.20 -10.42
C LEU A 80 1.94 -12.97 -9.48
N ASP A 81 2.48 -14.09 -9.91
CA ASP A 81 3.33 -14.91 -9.03
C ASP A 81 4.62 -14.19 -8.67
N THR A 82 5.25 -13.58 -9.66
CA THR A 82 6.50 -12.83 -9.45
C THR A 82 6.25 -11.61 -8.55
N ALA A 83 5.17 -10.88 -8.82
CA ALA A 83 4.84 -9.70 -8.05
C ALA A 83 4.47 -10.04 -6.61
N GLU A 84 3.72 -11.11 -6.41
CA GLU A 84 3.37 -11.56 -5.06
C GLU A 84 4.63 -11.91 -4.26
N ALA A 85 5.54 -12.68 -4.86
CA ALA A 85 6.78 -13.08 -4.19
C ALA A 85 7.62 -11.87 -3.81
N ALA A 86 7.75 -10.91 -4.73
CA ALA A 86 8.52 -9.69 -4.47
C ALA A 86 7.89 -8.83 -3.36
N ALA A 87 6.56 -8.70 -3.36
CA ALA A 87 5.86 -7.93 -2.35
C ALA A 87 6.00 -8.58 -0.96
N VAL A 88 5.88 -9.90 -0.87
CA VAL A 88 6.04 -10.63 0.39
C VAL A 88 7.47 -10.47 0.90
N GLU A 89 8.46 -10.56 0.03
CA GLU A 89 9.86 -10.35 0.43
C GLU A 89 10.08 -8.92 0.94
N ALA A 90 9.38 -7.94 0.38
CA ALA A 90 9.46 -6.55 0.84
C ALA A 90 8.74 -6.30 2.18
N GLY A 91 7.88 -7.22 2.62
CA GLY A 91 7.19 -7.10 3.90
C GLY A 91 5.68 -7.26 3.86
N ALA A 92 5.09 -7.53 2.69
CA ALA A 92 3.65 -7.75 2.60
C ALA A 92 3.27 -9.12 3.14
N THR A 93 2.02 -9.24 3.55
CA THR A 93 1.40 -10.51 3.93
C THR A 93 0.31 -10.82 2.91
N LYS A 94 0.28 -12.05 2.42
CA LYS A 94 -0.80 -12.48 1.54
C LYS A 94 -2.08 -12.67 2.37
N ALA A 95 -3.18 -12.06 1.95
CA ALA A 95 -4.45 -12.23 2.64
C ALA A 95 -4.98 -13.65 2.43
N GLU A 96 -5.63 -14.22 3.46
CA GLU A 96 -6.20 -15.55 3.33
C GLU A 96 -7.34 -15.59 2.32
N HIS A 97 -8.22 -14.58 2.37
CA HIS A 97 -9.34 -14.51 1.46
C HIS A 97 -8.93 -13.91 0.13
N GLN A 98 -9.05 -14.72 -0.95
CA GLN A 98 -8.68 -14.32 -2.31
C GLN A 98 -9.89 -14.51 -3.22
N PRO A 99 -10.65 -13.43 -3.53
CA PRO A 99 -11.85 -13.57 -4.36
C PRO A 99 -11.59 -14.11 -5.78
N GLU A 100 -10.48 -13.68 -6.42
CA GLU A 100 -10.19 -14.03 -7.80
C GLU A 100 -8.68 -14.16 -8.01
N PRO A 101 -8.05 -15.19 -7.42
CA PRO A 101 -6.58 -15.26 -7.37
C PRO A 101 -5.87 -15.38 -8.72
N ASP A 102 -6.60 -15.74 -9.78
CA ASP A 102 -6.02 -15.82 -11.11
C ASP A 102 -6.04 -14.48 -11.85
N ARG A 103 -6.74 -13.49 -11.33
CA ARG A 103 -6.91 -12.18 -11.95
C ARG A 103 -6.30 -11.05 -11.14
N TRP A 104 -6.54 -11.05 -9.84
CA TRP A 104 -5.90 -10.13 -8.90
C TRP A 104 -5.71 -10.84 -7.57
N ARG A 105 -4.75 -10.36 -6.79
CA ARG A 105 -4.49 -10.92 -5.46
C ARG A 105 -4.46 -9.84 -4.43
N VAL A 106 -5.00 -10.14 -3.25
CA VAL A 106 -5.05 -9.22 -2.14
C VAL A 106 -3.87 -9.48 -1.22
N LEU A 107 -3.10 -8.44 -0.94
CA LEU A 107 -1.98 -8.47 -0.01
C LEU A 107 -2.23 -7.40 1.04
N LEU A 108 -1.52 -7.52 2.16
CA LEU A 108 -1.59 -6.54 3.23
C LEU A 108 -0.23 -5.89 3.39
N ASP A 109 -0.20 -4.57 3.49
CA ASP A 109 1.05 -3.87 3.76
C ASP A 109 1.45 -4.02 5.24
N PRO A 110 2.62 -3.53 5.67
CA PRO A 110 3.04 -3.69 7.07
C PRO A 110 2.09 -3.09 8.11
N ALA A 111 1.29 -2.11 7.73
CA ALA A 111 0.26 -1.55 8.61
C ALA A 111 -1.07 -2.28 8.52
N GLY A 112 -1.17 -3.28 7.65
CA GLY A 112 -2.38 -4.09 7.45
C GLY A 112 -3.34 -3.53 6.43
N HIS A 113 -2.99 -2.48 5.70
CA HIS A 113 -3.87 -1.96 4.65
C HIS A 113 -3.91 -2.94 3.49
N PRO A 114 -5.10 -3.40 3.08
CA PRO A 114 -5.21 -4.24 1.88
C PRO A 114 -4.81 -3.46 0.63
N PHE A 115 -4.12 -4.14 -0.27
CA PHE A 115 -3.88 -3.64 -1.62
C PHE A 115 -3.93 -4.82 -2.57
N CYS A 116 -4.24 -4.53 -3.83
CA CYS A 116 -4.34 -5.57 -4.85
C CYS A 116 -3.21 -5.44 -5.85
N ILE A 117 -2.72 -6.59 -6.30
CA ILE A 117 -1.90 -6.67 -7.51
C ILE A 117 -2.76 -7.27 -8.60
N THR A 118 -2.77 -6.63 -9.77
CA THR A 118 -3.63 -6.99 -10.88
C THR A 118 -2.80 -7.14 -12.15
N ALA A 119 -2.87 -8.31 -12.76
CA ALA A 119 -2.22 -8.50 -14.05
C ALA A 119 -3.21 -8.03 -15.12
N MET A 120 -3.14 -6.74 -15.44
CA MET A 120 -3.93 -6.17 -16.52
C MET A 120 -3.28 -6.54 -17.82
N SER A 121 -3.79 -7.54 -18.49
CA SER A 121 -3.34 -7.78 -19.86
C SER A 121 -3.85 -6.64 -20.74
N ALA A 122 -2.92 -6.02 -21.38
CA ALA A 122 -3.23 -4.99 -22.36
C ALA A 122 -4.01 -5.59 -23.53
#